data_b2831ddb00a1f179112db470e7b38281
#
_entry.id   b2831ddb00a1f179112db470e7b38281
#
_cell.length_a   1.000
_cell.length_b   1.000
_cell.length_c   1.000
_cell.angle_alpha   90.00
_cell.angle_beta   90.00
_cell.angle_gamma   90.00
#
_symmetry.space_group_name_H-M   'P 1'
#
loop_
_entity.id
_entity.type
_entity.pdbx_description
1 polymer ?
#
loop_
_entity_poly.entity_id
_entity_poly.type
_entity_poly.pdbx_seq_one_letter_code
_entity_poly.pdbx_strand_id
1 'polypeptide(L)'
;MEAKDLVAATEAAREQQFSVALVEQPYRVAGRKSPAPAAQLDTAWTAVLEQLRGGELRGLPVICGGRSSGARVACRTAREVGAAAVLCLAFPLHPPGKAGDPSKSRLGELEAVDVPVLVVQGESDPFGMPPEGHERMVIRVPGNHALRSTGEVKTAVSDWLATLGSLVA
;
A
#
# COMPACT_ATOMS: atom_id res chain seq x y z
N MET A 1 2.48 8.89 -15.43
CA MET A 1 3.84 9.02 -14.86
C MET A 1 3.90 8.12 -13.63
N GLU A 2 4.66 7.07 -13.69
CA GLU A 2 4.76 6.12 -12.59
C GLU A 2 5.55 6.73 -11.43
N ALA A 3 5.05 6.58 -10.21
CA ALA A 3 5.77 6.99 -9.01
C ALA A 3 6.99 6.06 -8.82
N LYS A 4 8.17 6.64 -8.57
CA LYS A 4 9.44 5.89 -8.51
C LYS A 4 9.46 4.83 -7.43
N ASP A 5 8.77 5.07 -6.32
CA ASP A 5 8.59 4.12 -5.22
C ASP A 5 7.73 2.90 -5.62
N LEU A 6 6.68 3.11 -6.43
CA LEU A 6 5.90 2.01 -6.99
C LEU A 6 6.72 1.18 -7.99
N VAL A 7 7.56 1.83 -8.80
CA VAL A 7 8.48 1.13 -9.71
C VAL A 7 9.45 0.26 -8.89
N ALA A 8 10.08 0.82 -7.85
CA ALA A 8 11.02 0.10 -6.98
C ALA A 8 10.35 -1.11 -6.29
N ALA A 9 9.14 -0.94 -5.77
CA ALA A 9 8.37 -2.04 -5.17
C ALA A 9 7.97 -3.11 -6.19
N THR A 10 7.63 -2.70 -7.43
CA THR A 10 7.33 -3.63 -8.53
C THR A 10 8.56 -4.45 -8.92
N GLU A 11 9.73 -3.82 -9.01
CA GLU A 11 10.98 -4.51 -9.28
C GLU A 11 11.31 -5.52 -8.18
N ALA A 12 11.22 -5.11 -6.90
CA ALA A 12 11.42 -6.00 -5.75
C ALA A 12 10.50 -7.23 -5.81
N ALA A 13 9.22 -7.02 -6.08
CA ALA A 13 8.25 -8.11 -6.17
C ALA A 13 8.57 -9.07 -7.33
N ARG A 14 8.93 -8.55 -8.51
CA ARG A 14 9.29 -9.39 -9.66
C ARG A 14 10.57 -10.19 -9.44
N GLU A 15 11.57 -9.62 -8.76
CA GLU A 15 12.80 -10.33 -8.39
C GLU A 15 12.52 -11.48 -7.41
N GLN A 16 11.51 -11.33 -6.55
CA GLN A 16 10.99 -12.38 -5.67
C GLN A 16 9.96 -13.29 -6.36
N GLN A 17 9.87 -13.23 -7.70
CA GLN A 17 9.00 -14.07 -8.54
C GLN A 17 7.50 -13.86 -8.34
N PHE A 18 7.09 -12.71 -7.80
CA PHE A 18 5.68 -12.33 -7.77
C PHE A 18 5.20 -11.81 -9.13
N SER A 19 3.98 -12.18 -9.51
CA SER A 19 3.25 -11.50 -10.58
C SER A 19 2.71 -10.18 -10.06
N VAL A 20 2.86 -9.09 -10.82
CA VAL A 20 2.43 -7.75 -10.39
C VAL A 20 1.38 -7.20 -11.36
N ALA A 21 0.22 -6.83 -10.81
CA ALA A 21 -0.81 -6.08 -11.52
C ALA A 21 -0.79 -4.61 -11.03
N LEU A 22 -0.49 -3.68 -11.93
CA LEU A 22 -0.53 -2.25 -11.64
C LEU A 22 -1.91 -1.70 -12.01
N VAL A 23 -2.63 -1.22 -11.00
CA VAL A 23 -3.98 -0.70 -11.13
C VAL A 23 -3.97 0.83 -11.05
N GLU A 24 -4.48 1.48 -12.08
CA GLU A 24 -4.65 2.92 -12.07
C GLU A 24 -6.04 3.30 -11.56
N GLN A 25 -6.10 4.15 -10.54
CA GLN A 25 -7.34 4.59 -9.94
C GLN A 25 -8.22 5.39 -10.92
N PRO A 26 -9.55 5.23 -10.90
CA PRO A 26 -10.46 5.83 -11.89
C PRO A 26 -10.32 7.34 -12.03
N TYR A 27 -10.05 8.07 -10.94
CA TYR A 27 -9.86 9.51 -11.01
C TYR A 27 -8.60 9.90 -11.82
N ARG A 28 -7.56 9.04 -11.78
CA ARG A 28 -6.34 9.23 -12.57
C ARG A 28 -6.61 8.96 -14.04
N VAL A 29 -7.29 7.88 -14.37
CA VAL A 29 -7.72 7.55 -15.74
C VAL A 29 -8.54 8.70 -16.32
N ALA A 30 -9.39 9.34 -15.50
CA ALA A 30 -10.17 10.53 -15.87
C ALA A 30 -9.36 11.84 -15.89
N GLY A 31 -8.02 11.79 -15.73
CA GLY A 31 -7.13 12.96 -15.75
C GLY A 31 -7.26 13.89 -14.53
N ARG A 32 -7.94 13.47 -13.47
CA ARG A 32 -8.11 14.27 -12.25
C ARG A 32 -6.88 14.19 -11.35
N LYS A 33 -6.51 15.31 -10.73
CA LYS A 33 -5.36 15.38 -9.82
C LYS A 33 -5.70 14.97 -8.39
N SER A 34 -6.93 15.21 -7.94
CA SER A 34 -7.38 14.92 -6.59
C SER A 34 -8.07 13.58 -6.51
N PRO A 35 -7.82 12.78 -5.45
CA PRO A 35 -8.51 11.52 -5.25
C PRO A 35 -10.03 11.71 -5.14
N ALA A 36 -10.78 10.73 -5.63
CA ALA A 36 -12.21 10.62 -5.41
C ALA A 36 -12.51 10.32 -3.91
N PRO A 37 -13.77 10.46 -3.45
CA PRO A 37 -14.18 10.02 -2.11
C PRO A 37 -13.80 8.57 -1.84
N ALA A 38 -13.47 8.26 -0.58
CA ALA A 38 -12.95 6.95 -0.17
C ALA A 38 -13.83 5.79 -0.68
N ALA A 39 -15.13 5.85 -0.48
CA ALA A 39 -16.06 4.80 -0.91
C ALA A 39 -15.99 4.51 -2.42
N GLN A 40 -15.82 5.53 -3.25
CA GLN A 40 -15.68 5.34 -4.70
C GLN A 40 -14.37 4.64 -5.07
N LEU A 41 -13.27 5.00 -4.37
CA LEU A 41 -11.98 4.35 -4.58
C LEU A 41 -12.02 2.89 -4.15
N ASP A 42 -12.64 2.61 -3.02
CA ASP A 42 -12.77 1.27 -2.46
C ASP A 42 -13.62 0.38 -3.38
N THR A 43 -14.79 0.85 -3.81
CA THR A 43 -15.65 0.12 -4.77
C THR A 43 -14.91 -0.18 -6.08
N ALA A 44 -14.21 0.80 -6.64
CA ALA A 44 -13.47 0.60 -7.89
C ALA A 44 -12.33 -0.41 -7.72
N TRP A 45 -11.62 -0.35 -6.60
CA TRP A 45 -10.55 -1.29 -6.27
C TRP A 45 -11.06 -2.71 -6.11
N THR A 46 -12.13 -2.90 -5.33
CA THR A 46 -12.77 -4.21 -5.10
C THR A 46 -13.20 -4.84 -6.43
N ALA A 47 -13.87 -4.06 -7.30
CA ALA A 47 -14.31 -4.55 -8.61
C ALA A 47 -13.14 -5.00 -9.51
N VAL A 48 -12.02 -4.27 -9.51
CA VAL A 48 -10.82 -4.67 -10.25
C VAL A 48 -10.23 -5.97 -9.70
N LEU A 49 -10.16 -6.12 -8.37
CA LEU A 49 -9.64 -7.34 -7.76
C LEU A 49 -10.55 -8.55 -8.00
N GLU A 50 -11.85 -8.38 -7.99
CA GLU A 50 -12.80 -9.44 -8.38
C GLU A 50 -12.54 -9.91 -9.82
N GLN A 51 -12.37 -8.98 -10.74
CA GLN A 51 -12.06 -9.28 -12.14
C GLN A 51 -10.73 -10.04 -12.26
N LEU A 52 -9.67 -9.57 -11.62
CA LEU A 52 -8.36 -10.22 -11.65
C LEU A 52 -8.40 -11.61 -11.04
N ARG A 53 -9.09 -11.79 -9.93
CA ARG A 53 -9.27 -13.11 -9.28
C ARG A 53 -10.12 -14.08 -10.10
N GLY A 54 -11.06 -13.57 -10.87
CA GLY A 54 -11.81 -14.36 -11.83
C GLY A 54 -10.99 -14.81 -13.04
N GLY A 55 -9.90 -14.09 -13.35
CA GLY A 55 -9.02 -14.27 -14.51
C GLY A 55 -7.58 -14.59 -14.13
N GLU A 56 -6.70 -13.60 -14.31
CA GLU A 56 -5.24 -13.75 -14.29
C GLU A 56 -4.67 -14.16 -12.94
N LEU A 57 -5.34 -13.81 -11.84
CA LEU A 57 -4.91 -14.15 -10.46
C LEU A 57 -5.73 -15.29 -9.84
N ARG A 58 -6.43 -16.07 -10.66
CA ARG A 58 -7.28 -17.18 -10.16
C ARG A 58 -6.47 -18.16 -9.33
N GLY A 59 -6.91 -18.38 -8.09
CA GLY A 59 -6.30 -19.33 -7.17
C GLY A 59 -4.98 -18.89 -6.53
N LEU A 60 -4.51 -17.68 -6.86
CA LEU A 60 -3.29 -17.13 -6.25
C LEU A 60 -3.63 -16.33 -4.99
N PRO A 61 -2.82 -16.43 -3.91
CA PRO A 61 -2.87 -15.47 -2.82
C PRO A 61 -2.47 -14.08 -3.32
N VAL A 62 -3.17 -13.04 -2.84
CA VAL A 62 -3.00 -11.67 -3.34
C VAL A 62 -2.48 -10.77 -2.23
N ILE A 63 -1.35 -10.14 -2.47
CA ILE A 63 -0.83 -9.04 -1.66
C ILE A 63 -1.41 -7.74 -2.25
N CYS A 64 -2.22 -7.03 -1.47
CA CYS A 64 -2.74 -5.74 -1.87
C CYS A 64 -1.76 -4.63 -1.48
N GLY A 65 -1.58 -3.62 -2.30
CA GLY A 65 -0.68 -2.54 -1.95
C GLY A 65 -0.98 -1.25 -2.67
N GLY A 66 -0.32 -0.19 -2.23
CA GLY A 66 -0.44 1.09 -2.88
C GLY A 66 0.39 2.18 -2.22
N ARG A 67 0.37 3.34 -2.86
CA ARG A 67 1.05 4.54 -2.41
C ARG A 67 0.05 5.59 -1.96
N SER A 68 0.29 6.22 -0.80
CA SER A 68 -0.51 7.35 -0.29
C SER A 68 -2.00 6.98 -0.20
N SER A 69 -2.88 7.58 -0.99
CA SER A 69 -4.31 7.21 -1.02
C SER A 69 -4.54 5.75 -1.41
N GLY A 70 -3.69 5.17 -2.27
CA GLY A 70 -3.75 3.76 -2.64
C GLY A 70 -3.42 2.83 -1.47
N ALA A 71 -2.46 3.19 -0.60
CA ALA A 71 -2.18 2.46 0.63
C ALA A 71 -3.40 2.40 1.55
N ARG A 72 -4.12 3.52 1.69
CA ARG A 72 -5.36 3.57 2.47
C ARG A 72 -6.47 2.69 1.89
N VAL A 73 -6.62 2.70 0.57
CA VAL A 73 -7.58 1.81 -0.12
C VAL A 73 -7.24 0.35 0.18
N ALA A 74 -5.96 -0.04 0.00
CA ALA A 74 -5.52 -1.40 0.30
C ALA A 74 -5.84 -1.82 1.73
N CYS A 75 -5.61 -0.95 2.73
CA CYS A 75 -5.94 -1.24 4.13
C CYS A 75 -7.45 -1.41 4.34
N ARG A 76 -8.26 -0.47 3.88
CA ARG A 76 -9.72 -0.49 4.12
C ARG A 76 -10.42 -1.68 3.48
N THR A 77 -9.91 -2.15 2.35
CA THR A 77 -10.52 -3.23 1.58
C THR A 77 -9.88 -4.59 1.82
N ALA A 78 -8.75 -4.66 2.55
CA ALA A 78 -7.96 -5.88 2.73
C ALA A 78 -8.80 -7.11 3.12
N ARG A 79 -9.67 -6.95 4.10
CA ARG A 79 -10.54 -8.01 4.59
C ARG A 79 -11.59 -8.42 3.57
N GLU A 80 -12.24 -7.46 2.93
CA GLU A 80 -13.30 -7.68 1.93
C GLU A 80 -12.76 -8.46 0.73
N VAL A 81 -11.57 -8.07 0.23
CA VAL A 81 -10.95 -8.72 -0.91
C VAL A 81 -10.14 -9.97 -0.51
N GLY A 82 -10.07 -10.35 0.77
CA GLY A 82 -9.31 -11.47 1.27
C GLY A 82 -7.83 -11.35 0.91
N ALA A 83 -7.21 -10.21 1.18
CA ALA A 83 -5.78 -10.01 0.98
C ALA A 83 -4.97 -10.94 1.88
N ALA A 84 -3.90 -11.54 1.38
CA ALA A 84 -2.96 -12.34 2.16
C ALA A 84 -1.97 -11.48 2.95
N ALA A 85 -1.68 -10.26 2.45
CA ALA A 85 -0.84 -9.26 3.11
C ALA A 85 -1.09 -7.87 2.49
N VAL A 86 -0.62 -6.80 3.14
CA VAL A 86 -0.78 -5.42 2.67
C VAL A 86 0.55 -4.68 2.63
N LEU A 87 0.86 -4.03 1.50
CA LEU A 87 2.01 -3.16 1.31
C LEU A 87 1.58 -1.69 1.25
N CYS A 88 2.06 -0.86 2.17
CA CYS A 88 1.81 0.57 2.24
C CYS A 88 3.08 1.36 1.93
N LEU A 89 3.08 2.12 0.85
CA LEU A 89 4.13 3.10 0.55
C LEU A 89 3.64 4.50 0.91
N ALA A 90 4.36 5.19 1.80
CA ALA A 90 4.00 6.52 2.30
C ALA A 90 2.54 6.62 2.77
N PHE A 91 2.18 5.83 3.79
CA PHE A 91 0.82 5.87 4.35
C PHE A 91 0.55 7.23 5.00
N PRO A 92 -0.46 7.99 4.56
CA PRO A 92 -0.73 9.31 5.11
C PRO A 92 -1.54 9.21 6.40
N LEU A 93 -0.84 9.03 7.54
CA LEU A 93 -1.44 8.85 8.87
C LEU A 93 -2.42 9.98 9.25
N HIS A 94 -2.14 11.19 8.78
CA HIS A 94 -3.02 12.35 8.98
C HIS A 94 -3.30 13.07 7.66
N PRO A 95 -4.36 13.88 7.57
CA PRO A 95 -4.55 14.82 6.47
C PRO A 95 -3.43 15.89 6.45
N PRO A 96 -3.23 16.59 5.32
CA PRO A 96 -2.27 17.68 5.23
C PRO A 96 -2.46 18.71 6.37
N GLY A 97 -1.36 19.08 7.05
CA GLY A 97 -1.37 20.07 8.13
C GLY A 97 -2.09 19.64 9.41
N LYS A 98 -2.39 18.33 9.59
CA LYS A 98 -3.10 17.79 10.76
C LYS A 98 -2.31 16.72 11.53
N ALA A 99 -1.01 16.65 11.32
CA ALA A 99 -0.15 15.61 11.93
C ALA A 99 -0.15 15.60 13.48
N GLY A 100 -0.55 16.67 14.13
CA GLY A 100 -0.67 16.75 15.60
C GLY A 100 -2.09 16.55 16.14
N ASP A 101 -3.07 16.27 15.29
CA ASP A 101 -4.49 16.13 15.68
C ASP A 101 -4.90 14.64 15.74
N PRO A 102 -5.00 14.04 16.95
CA PRO A 102 -5.39 12.64 17.08
C PRO A 102 -6.78 12.34 16.52
N SER A 103 -7.69 13.32 16.53
CA SER A 103 -9.07 13.15 16.01
C SER A 103 -9.11 12.99 14.49
N LYS A 104 -8.02 13.32 13.80
CA LYS A 104 -7.87 13.20 12.36
C LYS A 104 -6.94 12.04 11.96
N SER A 105 -6.50 11.26 12.94
CA SER A 105 -5.67 10.08 12.67
C SER A 105 -6.41 9.05 11.82
N ARG A 106 -5.69 8.45 10.90
CA ARG A 106 -6.15 7.33 10.06
C ARG A 106 -5.57 6.01 10.52
N LEU A 107 -5.01 5.99 11.74
CA LEU A 107 -4.43 4.78 12.32
C LEU A 107 -5.43 3.62 12.35
N GLY A 108 -6.71 3.89 12.59
CA GLY A 108 -7.75 2.87 12.57
C GLY A 108 -7.88 2.11 11.24
N GLU A 109 -7.47 2.70 10.11
CA GLU A 109 -7.42 1.98 8.83
C GLU A 109 -6.31 0.92 8.81
N LEU A 110 -5.18 1.18 9.46
CA LEU A 110 -4.08 0.20 9.63
C LEU A 110 -4.40 -0.83 10.71
N GLU A 111 -5.07 -0.43 11.79
CA GLU A 111 -5.44 -1.32 12.89
C GLU A 111 -6.54 -2.32 12.51
N ALA A 112 -7.35 -1.98 11.51
CA ALA A 112 -8.38 -2.87 10.98
C ALA A 112 -7.84 -3.99 10.08
N VAL A 113 -6.54 -3.96 9.73
CA VAL A 113 -5.91 -5.00 8.90
C VAL A 113 -5.45 -6.14 9.81
N ASP A 114 -5.94 -7.34 9.56
CA ASP A 114 -5.71 -8.58 10.33
C ASP A 114 -4.72 -9.54 9.64
N VAL A 115 -3.99 -9.08 8.67
CA VAL A 115 -2.93 -9.80 7.93
C VAL A 115 -1.61 -9.03 8.00
N PRO A 116 -0.46 -9.64 7.67
CA PRO A 116 0.83 -8.95 7.69
C PRO A 116 0.83 -7.65 6.87
N VAL A 117 1.33 -6.58 7.48
CA VAL A 117 1.44 -5.25 6.85
C VAL A 117 2.89 -4.79 6.84
N LEU A 118 3.37 -4.36 5.69
CA LEU A 118 4.56 -3.51 5.61
C LEU A 118 4.17 -2.07 5.33
N VAL A 119 4.68 -1.15 6.14
CA VAL A 119 4.65 0.29 5.85
C VAL A 119 6.07 0.77 5.58
N VAL A 120 6.35 1.26 4.39
CA VAL A 120 7.59 1.97 4.07
C VAL A 120 7.29 3.47 4.11
N GLN A 121 7.93 4.18 5.06
CA GLN A 121 7.60 5.58 5.36
C GLN A 121 8.84 6.46 5.33
N GLY A 122 8.73 7.64 4.74
CA GLY A 122 9.80 8.65 4.78
C GLY A 122 9.95 9.23 6.19
N GLU A 123 11.20 9.36 6.68
CA GLU A 123 11.50 9.85 8.05
C GLU A 123 10.93 11.24 8.31
N SER A 124 10.86 12.08 7.29
CA SER A 124 10.33 13.46 7.35
C SER A 124 8.99 13.59 6.60
N ASP A 125 8.18 12.52 6.57
CA ASP A 125 6.87 12.57 5.93
C ASP A 125 5.91 13.52 6.70
N PRO A 126 5.43 14.60 6.08
CA PRO A 126 4.57 15.57 6.75
C PRO A 126 3.18 15.02 7.12
N PHE A 127 2.82 13.85 6.61
CA PHE A 127 1.57 13.17 6.96
C PHE A 127 1.69 12.27 8.20
N GLY A 128 2.85 12.24 8.83
CA GLY A 128 3.13 11.52 10.07
C GLY A 128 3.75 10.14 9.85
N MET A 129 4.26 9.58 10.94
CA MET A 129 4.89 8.27 11.01
C MET A 129 3.92 7.30 11.68
N PRO A 130 3.42 6.26 10.97
CA PRO A 130 2.63 5.22 11.60
C PRO A 130 3.44 4.47 12.67
N PRO A 131 2.83 4.08 13.79
CA PRO A 131 3.49 3.22 14.77
C PRO A 131 3.58 1.77 14.26
N GLU A 132 4.53 1.02 14.79
CA GLU A 132 4.55 -0.44 14.66
C GLU A 132 3.31 -1.06 15.33
N GLY A 133 2.98 -2.29 14.96
CA GLY A 133 1.85 -3.06 15.51
C GLY A 133 2.12 -4.55 15.43
N HIS A 134 1.21 -5.37 15.95
CA HIS A 134 1.39 -6.83 16.04
C HIS A 134 1.73 -7.47 14.69
N GLU A 135 0.97 -7.16 13.65
CA GLU A 135 1.19 -7.65 12.28
C GLU A 135 1.74 -6.54 11.36
N ARG A 136 2.16 -5.42 11.91
CA ARG A 136 2.61 -4.25 11.15
C ARG A 136 4.06 -3.90 11.41
N MET A 137 4.87 -4.12 10.39
CA MET A 137 6.25 -3.65 10.32
C MET A 137 6.29 -2.25 9.71
N VAL A 138 7.09 -1.34 10.29
CA VAL A 138 7.29 0.02 9.76
C VAL A 138 8.77 0.22 9.46
N ILE A 139 9.11 0.35 8.19
CA ILE A 139 10.49 0.63 7.75
C ILE A 139 10.58 2.12 7.40
N ARG A 140 11.48 2.79 8.10
CA ARG A 140 11.80 4.20 7.88
C ARG A 140 12.88 4.31 6.82
N VAL A 141 12.65 5.17 5.83
CA VAL A 141 13.63 5.44 4.78
C VAL A 141 13.93 6.95 4.72
N PRO A 142 15.14 7.35 4.30
CA PRO A 142 15.46 8.77 4.15
C PRO A 142 14.48 9.49 3.22
N GLY A 143 14.10 10.71 3.60
CA GLY A 143 13.25 11.56 2.79
C GLY A 143 11.83 11.76 3.33
N ASN A 144 10.96 12.21 2.44
CA ASN A 144 9.59 12.60 2.78
C ASN A 144 8.55 11.72 2.07
N HIS A 145 7.31 12.21 1.98
CA HIS A 145 6.18 11.52 1.33
C HIS A 145 6.44 11.04 -0.11
N ALA A 146 7.45 11.57 -0.78
CA ALA A 146 7.77 11.20 -2.16
C ALA A 146 8.59 9.89 -2.28
N LEU A 147 9.12 9.36 -1.17
CA LEU A 147 9.93 8.14 -1.09
C LEU A 147 10.97 8.04 -2.23
N ARG A 148 11.82 9.07 -2.35
CA ARG A 148 12.81 9.15 -3.43
C ARG A 148 14.01 8.21 -3.24
N SER A 149 14.18 7.69 -2.04
CA SER A 149 15.20 6.68 -1.69
C SER A 149 14.78 5.29 -2.21
N THR A 150 14.75 5.15 -3.54
CA THR A 150 14.18 3.98 -4.21
C THR A 150 14.94 2.68 -3.93
N GLY A 151 16.24 2.76 -3.67
CA GLY A 151 17.06 1.62 -3.27
C GLY A 151 16.60 1.03 -1.93
N GLU A 152 16.44 1.89 -0.93
CA GLU A 152 15.96 1.50 0.40
C GLU A 152 14.52 0.99 0.37
N VAL A 153 13.65 1.61 -0.47
CA VAL A 153 12.29 1.10 -0.69
C VAL A 153 12.33 -0.31 -1.28
N LYS A 154 13.15 -0.53 -2.31
CA LYS A 154 13.30 -1.83 -2.95
C LYS A 154 13.79 -2.89 -1.97
N THR A 155 14.83 -2.59 -1.19
CA THR A 155 15.36 -3.49 -0.16
C THR A 155 14.29 -3.84 0.87
N ALA A 156 13.62 -2.85 1.45
CA ALA A 156 12.59 -3.06 2.45
C ALA A 156 11.46 -3.97 1.95
N VAL A 157 11.01 -3.75 0.71
CA VAL A 157 9.95 -4.57 0.10
C VAL A 157 10.45 -5.98 -0.19
N SER A 158 11.66 -6.13 -0.75
CA SER A 158 12.25 -7.44 -1.06
C SER A 158 12.41 -8.29 0.19
N ASP A 159 12.98 -7.72 1.26
CA ASP A 159 13.22 -8.43 2.52
C ASP A 159 11.90 -8.87 3.16
N TRP A 160 10.90 -7.99 3.16
CA TRP A 160 9.58 -8.34 3.71
C TRP A 160 8.89 -9.43 2.88
N LEU A 161 8.89 -9.34 1.55
CA LEU A 161 8.30 -10.36 0.69
C LEU A 161 8.95 -11.74 0.90
N ALA A 162 10.26 -11.78 1.14
CA ALA A 162 10.96 -13.02 1.46
C ALA A 162 10.44 -13.67 2.77
N THR A 163 9.96 -12.87 3.74
CA THR A 163 9.37 -13.41 4.97
C THR A 163 7.99 -14.03 4.77
N LEU A 164 7.29 -13.68 3.69
CA LEU A 164 5.94 -14.16 3.38
C LEU A 164 5.94 -15.49 2.61
N GLY A 165 7.10 -16.05 2.27
CA GLY A 165 7.21 -17.22 1.39
C GLY A 165 6.33 -18.41 1.77
N SER A 166 6.06 -18.65 3.06
CA SER A 166 5.14 -19.69 3.54
C SER A 166 3.65 -19.31 3.51
N LEU A 167 3.32 -18.03 3.36
CA LEU A 167 1.95 -17.52 3.32
C LEU A 167 1.40 -17.42 1.89
N VAL A 168 2.30 -17.40 0.90
CA VAL A 168 1.97 -17.16 -0.51
C VAL A 168 2.45 -18.29 -1.44
N ALA A 169 2.92 -19.39 -0.86
CA ALA A 169 3.37 -20.60 -1.57
C ALA A 169 2.20 -21.51 -1.93
#